data_fe8ebe2391641948b1b03e82efa94be0
#
_entry.id   fe8ebe2391641948b1b03e82efa94be0
#
_cell.length_a   1.000
_cell.length_b   1.000
_cell.length_c   1.000
_cell.angle_alpha   90.00
_cell.angle_beta   90.00
_cell.angle_gamma   90.00
#
_symmetry.space_group_name_H-M   'P 1'
#
loop_
_entity.id
_entity.type
_entity.pdbx_description
1 polymer ?
#
loop_
_entity_poly.entity_id
_entity_poly.type
_entity_poly.pdbx_seq_one_letter_code
_entity_poly.pdbx_strand_id
1 'polypeptide(L)'
;MMPATKRFSLEDQGEVFFSSTATSRAVRALLREGRVRQVAGRLYTKNLDEPLEDVVRRRAWPIAAGIFPGAVIVDRTAFEARPAGREGSIFLCSQVSRVVRLPGLVLNCRRGAGPVAGDTPFMGEALYMSSWPRRFLDNMRWSRARSGVKRTLSRAELEVQLERLLANRGEAELNRLRDEAAEIAPLIDREQEATELATLIGALLGTRDTPLASPLGKATRAGDSWDENRLALFDVLFAALHGYVAVDRPAPERISPTFSFYEAYFSNFIEGTEFTIEEAQEIIFRGAIPVDRPQDAHDILGTFDLVSDPALRGRTPTDAVDLLSLLSTFHARIMAGRPEQRPGHLKAKANRAGGTEFVAPSRVRGTLTRGYERYQALQPGFPRAVFAMFLVAEVHPFGDGNGRVARALANAELSAAGQQRLIIPIVFRDDYLQALRAMSRLTAPTALIRVLARAQEWSGSIDWSSMSSAMTDLERTHALLTPAEAEERGVILRTTSELIAGASVA
;
A
#
# COMPACT_ATOMS: atom_id res chain seq x y z
N MET A 1 -3.14 -42.79 44.67
CA MET A 1 -2.48 -43.10 43.40
C MET A 1 -1.76 -41.84 42.95
N MET A 2 -0.42 -41.76 43.08
CA MET A 2 0.35 -40.62 42.60
C MET A 2 0.31 -40.61 41.07
N PRO A 3 0.13 -39.43 40.41
CA PRO A 3 0.16 -39.36 38.95
C PRO A 3 1.56 -39.76 38.47
N ALA A 4 1.62 -40.67 37.50
CA ALA A 4 2.86 -41.11 36.87
C ALA A 4 3.60 -39.89 36.29
N THR A 5 4.82 -39.64 36.75
CA THR A 5 5.71 -38.59 36.23
C THR A 5 5.96 -38.86 34.75
N LYS A 6 5.38 -38.07 33.88
CA LYS A 6 5.54 -38.17 32.41
C LYS A 6 7.05 -38.16 32.11
N ARG A 7 7.56 -39.22 31.53
CA ARG A 7 8.98 -39.36 31.16
C ARG A 7 9.29 -38.27 30.09
N PHE A 8 10.39 -37.53 30.24
CA PHE A 8 10.78 -36.52 29.27
C PHE A 8 10.97 -37.16 27.89
N SER A 9 10.25 -36.64 26.87
CA SER A 9 10.42 -37.02 25.47
C SER A 9 10.89 -35.78 24.69
N LEU A 10 11.89 -35.95 23.83
CA LEU A 10 12.36 -34.88 22.93
C LEU A 10 11.33 -34.53 21.86
N GLU A 11 10.51 -35.50 21.44
CA GLU A 11 9.47 -35.31 20.41
C GLU A 11 8.37 -34.36 20.88
N ASP A 12 8.04 -34.39 22.18
CA ASP A 12 7.04 -33.50 22.79
C ASP A 12 7.55 -32.06 22.94
N GLN A 13 8.84 -31.79 22.72
CA GLN A 13 9.41 -30.45 22.85
C GLN A 13 9.30 -29.64 21.57
N GLY A 14 9.11 -28.34 21.70
CA GLY A 14 9.24 -27.38 20.58
C GLY A 14 10.65 -27.39 19.98
N GLU A 15 10.83 -26.66 18.87
CA GLU A 15 12.15 -26.49 18.23
C GLU A 15 13.18 -25.92 19.21
N VAL A 16 12.76 -24.97 20.08
CA VAL A 16 13.51 -24.50 21.24
C VAL A 16 12.76 -24.86 22.51
N PHE A 17 13.48 -25.26 23.60
CA PHE A 17 12.87 -25.63 24.85
C PHE A 17 13.81 -25.38 26.04
N PHE A 18 13.23 -25.28 27.21
CA PHE A 18 13.97 -25.11 28.48
C PHE A 18 14.07 -26.43 29.25
N SER A 19 15.28 -26.75 29.72
CA SER A 19 15.41 -27.81 30.68
C SER A 19 14.94 -27.38 32.08
N SER A 20 14.24 -28.27 32.79
CA SER A 20 13.88 -28.11 34.18
C SER A 20 14.87 -28.87 35.08
N THR A 21 14.78 -28.71 36.40
CA THR A 21 15.56 -29.52 37.35
C THR A 21 15.29 -31.02 37.14
N ALA A 22 14.03 -31.40 36.89
CA ALA A 22 13.62 -32.77 36.64
C ALA A 22 14.13 -33.34 35.31
N THR A 23 14.26 -32.49 34.25
CA THR A 23 14.64 -32.94 32.90
C THR A 23 16.12 -32.77 32.61
N SER A 24 16.86 -32.05 33.46
CA SER A 24 18.26 -31.66 33.25
C SER A 24 19.19 -32.87 32.93
N ARG A 25 18.99 -34.00 33.60
CA ARG A 25 19.80 -35.20 33.38
C ARG A 25 19.56 -35.79 31.97
N ALA A 26 18.29 -35.88 31.57
CA ALA A 26 17.92 -36.39 30.25
C ALA A 26 18.44 -35.48 29.12
N VAL A 27 18.28 -34.15 29.28
CA VAL A 27 18.73 -33.17 28.29
C VAL A 27 20.26 -33.17 28.13
N ARG A 28 21.02 -33.37 29.23
CA ARG A 28 22.48 -33.50 29.16
C ARG A 28 22.93 -34.80 28.45
N ALA A 29 22.15 -35.88 28.55
CA ALA A 29 22.40 -37.08 27.77
C ALA A 29 22.23 -36.83 26.29
N LEU A 30 21.10 -36.21 25.89
CA LEU A 30 20.82 -35.82 24.50
C LEU A 30 21.86 -34.83 23.92
N LEU A 31 22.40 -33.94 24.75
CA LEU A 31 23.47 -33.01 24.34
C LEU A 31 24.76 -33.79 24.03
N ARG A 32 25.12 -34.79 24.87
CA ARG A 32 26.30 -35.63 24.61
C ARG A 32 26.12 -36.55 23.40
N GLU A 33 24.90 -36.98 23.12
CA GLU A 33 24.54 -37.77 21.95
C GLU A 33 24.45 -36.92 20.66
N GLY A 34 24.64 -35.61 20.76
CA GLY A 34 24.55 -34.69 19.60
C GLY A 34 23.13 -34.52 19.05
N ARG A 35 22.09 -34.87 19.81
CA ARG A 35 20.67 -34.76 19.39
C ARG A 35 20.04 -33.42 19.70
N VAL A 36 20.69 -32.58 20.48
CA VAL A 36 20.29 -31.19 20.78
C VAL A 36 21.54 -30.32 20.85
N ARG A 37 21.39 -29.04 20.60
CA ARG A 37 22.41 -28.01 20.82
C ARG A 37 22.01 -27.10 21.98
N GLN A 38 22.95 -26.68 22.77
CA GLN A 38 22.74 -25.68 23.81
C GLN A 38 22.82 -24.28 23.19
N VAL A 39 21.78 -23.48 23.39
CA VAL A 39 21.74 -22.08 22.96
C VAL A 39 22.37 -21.18 24.03
N ALA A 40 21.91 -21.30 25.28
CA ALA A 40 22.45 -20.59 26.43
C ALA A 40 21.84 -21.14 27.72
N GLY A 41 22.63 -21.28 28.79
CA GLY A 41 22.14 -21.70 30.10
C GLY A 41 21.29 -22.99 30.03
N ARG A 42 19.99 -22.86 30.30
CA ARG A 42 19.01 -23.98 30.29
C ARG A 42 18.19 -24.04 29.01
N LEU A 43 18.48 -23.20 28.00
CA LEU A 43 17.82 -23.14 26.70
C LEU A 43 18.54 -24.05 25.70
N TYR A 44 17.80 -24.90 25.03
CA TYR A 44 18.28 -25.85 24.03
C TYR A 44 17.45 -25.81 22.77
N THR A 45 18.02 -26.27 21.65
CA THR A 45 17.30 -26.48 20.40
C THR A 45 17.54 -27.89 19.86
N LYS A 46 16.54 -28.47 19.23
CA LYS A 46 16.66 -29.72 18.47
C LYS A 46 17.02 -29.54 17.00
N ASN A 47 17.09 -28.26 16.55
CA ASN A 47 17.60 -27.92 15.22
C ASN A 47 19.14 -28.00 15.25
N LEU A 48 19.70 -28.92 14.46
CA LEU A 48 21.14 -29.19 14.45
C LEU A 48 21.82 -28.51 13.23
N ASP A 49 21.08 -28.16 12.21
CA ASP A 49 21.58 -27.78 10.89
C ASP A 49 21.72 -26.28 10.71
N GLU A 50 20.72 -25.50 11.15
CA GLU A 50 20.69 -24.06 10.94
C GLU A 50 21.60 -23.28 11.91
N PRO A 51 22.07 -22.08 11.54
CA PRO A 51 22.75 -21.17 12.47
C PRO A 51 21.88 -20.87 13.71
N LEU A 52 22.50 -20.89 14.89
CA LEU A 52 21.76 -20.61 16.15
C LEU A 52 21.06 -19.26 16.15
N GLU A 53 21.64 -18.26 15.48
CA GLU A 53 21.05 -16.93 15.35
C GLU A 53 19.69 -16.96 14.66
N ASP A 54 19.54 -17.74 13.59
CA ASP A 54 18.31 -17.82 12.81
C ASP A 54 17.21 -18.58 13.60
N VAL A 55 17.59 -19.68 14.24
CA VAL A 55 16.69 -20.44 15.13
C VAL A 55 16.19 -19.54 16.27
N VAL A 56 17.08 -18.80 16.92
CA VAL A 56 16.75 -17.93 18.06
C VAL A 56 15.87 -16.76 17.62
N ARG A 57 16.15 -16.13 16.48
CA ARG A 57 15.33 -15.04 15.94
C ARG A 57 13.93 -15.49 15.60
N ARG A 58 13.79 -16.63 14.93
CA ARG A 58 12.49 -17.22 14.58
C ARG A 58 11.67 -17.58 15.82
N ARG A 59 12.33 -17.96 16.91
CA ARG A 59 11.71 -18.37 18.18
C ARG A 59 11.82 -17.31 19.29
N ALA A 60 12.01 -16.07 18.93
CA ALA A 60 12.25 -14.97 19.88
C ALA A 60 11.15 -14.85 20.95
N TRP A 61 9.89 -14.97 20.58
CA TRP A 61 8.76 -14.83 21.50
C TRP A 61 8.63 -16.00 22.49
N PRO A 62 8.64 -17.28 22.08
CA PRO A 62 8.70 -18.40 23.02
C PRO A 62 9.91 -18.33 23.97
N ILE A 63 11.05 -17.88 23.48
CA ILE A 63 12.25 -17.71 24.31
C ILE A 63 12.04 -16.58 25.33
N ALA A 64 11.50 -15.44 24.90
CA ALA A 64 11.20 -14.32 25.80
C ALA A 64 10.19 -14.72 26.88
N ALA A 65 9.12 -15.45 26.51
CA ALA A 65 8.12 -15.98 27.43
C ALA A 65 8.71 -16.96 28.48
N GLY A 66 9.61 -17.83 28.03
CA GLY A 66 10.25 -18.79 28.94
C GLY A 66 11.27 -18.17 29.90
N ILE A 67 11.90 -17.04 29.51
CA ILE A 67 12.88 -16.33 30.36
C ILE A 67 12.21 -15.31 31.30
N PHE A 68 11.15 -14.65 30.82
CA PHE A 68 10.43 -13.61 31.54
C PHE A 68 8.91 -13.87 31.52
N PRO A 69 8.44 -14.95 32.16
CA PRO A 69 7.01 -15.30 32.16
C PRO A 69 6.19 -14.16 32.79
N GLY A 70 5.06 -13.82 32.16
CA GLY A 70 4.17 -12.76 32.61
C GLY A 70 4.68 -11.33 32.32
N ALA A 71 5.82 -11.18 31.63
CA ALA A 71 6.32 -9.86 31.29
C ALA A 71 5.44 -9.18 30.23
N VAL A 72 5.41 -7.85 30.30
CA VAL A 72 4.72 -6.99 29.32
C VAL A 72 5.71 -6.56 28.25
N ILE A 73 5.34 -6.69 26.99
CA ILE A 73 6.06 -6.16 25.84
C ILE A 73 5.82 -4.65 25.82
N VAL A 74 6.90 -3.86 25.91
CA VAL A 74 6.82 -2.41 26.13
C VAL A 74 7.74 -1.64 25.18
N ASP A 75 7.74 -0.33 25.34
CA ASP A 75 8.65 0.58 24.66
C ASP A 75 8.53 0.42 23.12
N ARG A 76 9.62 0.56 22.36
CA ARG A 76 9.64 0.40 20.89
C ARG A 76 9.05 -0.93 20.41
N THR A 77 9.35 -2.03 21.12
CA THR A 77 8.89 -3.36 20.71
C THR A 77 7.37 -3.47 20.70
N ALA A 78 6.65 -2.74 21.55
CA ALA A 78 5.19 -2.74 21.57
C ALA A 78 4.56 -2.11 20.32
N PHE A 79 5.24 -1.15 19.68
CA PHE A 79 4.81 -0.59 18.39
C PHE A 79 5.24 -1.42 17.19
N GLU A 80 6.49 -1.90 17.20
CA GLU A 80 7.08 -2.58 16.05
C GLU A 80 6.66 -4.06 15.95
N ALA A 81 6.22 -4.66 17.07
CA ALA A 81 5.83 -6.08 17.20
C ALA A 81 6.89 -7.07 16.69
N ARG A 82 8.17 -6.68 16.74
CA ARG A 82 9.31 -7.47 16.27
C ARG A 82 10.58 -7.10 17.03
N PRO A 83 11.60 -7.97 17.02
CA PRO A 83 12.93 -7.63 17.49
C PRO A 83 13.52 -6.46 16.69
N ALA A 84 14.07 -5.45 17.38
CA ALA A 84 14.58 -4.23 16.79
C ALA A 84 16.09 -4.31 16.52
N GLY A 85 16.56 -3.68 15.42
CA GLY A 85 17.96 -3.58 15.05
C GLY A 85 18.62 -4.91 14.65
N ARG A 86 19.92 -4.84 14.30
CA ARG A 86 20.67 -6.02 13.84
C ARG A 86 20.85 -7.08 14.93
N GLU A 87 20.94 -6.66 16.21
CA GLU A 87 21.13 -7.56 17.35
C GLU A 87 19.81 -8.21 17.81
N GLY A 88 18.65 -7.86 17.21
CA GLY A 88 17.36 -8.42 17.58
C GLY A 88 16.90 -8.04 19.00
N SER A 89 16.91 -6.75 19.36
CA SER A 89 16.51 -6.29 20.70
C SER A 89 15.00 -6.36 20.91
N ILE A 90 14.57 -7.00 22.02
CA ILE A 90 13.19 -6.99 22.54
C ILE A 90 13.19 -6.25 23.88
N PHE A 91 12.24 -5.35 24.07
CA PHE A 91 12.05 -4.58 25.30
C PHE A 91 10.83 -5.07 26.06
N LEU A 92 11.07 -5.43 27.33
CA LEU A 92 10.10 -6.03 28.24
C LEU A 92 10.04 -5.28 29.56
N CYS A 93 8.93 -5.40 30.27
CA CYS A 93 8.74 -4.91 31.62
C CYS A 93 8.21 -6.02 32.54
N SER A 94 8.86 -6.20 33.69
CA SER A 94 8.42 -7.12 34.74
C SER A 94 8.89 -6.65 36.11
N GLN A 95 8.73 -7.48 37.16
CA GLN A 95 9.23 -7.16 38.51
C GLN A 95 10.76 -7.23 38.62
N VAL A 96 11.46 -7.69 37.57
CA VAL A 96 12.92 -7.80 37.55
C VAL A 96 13.54 -6.92 36.49
N SER A 97 14.79 -6.49 36.72
CA SER A 97 15.59 -5.80 35.71
C SER A 97 16.76 -6.69 35.31
N ARG A 98 16.77 -7.13 34.04
CA ARG A 98 17.80 -8.04 33.55
C ARG A 98 17.94 -7.93 32.02
N VAL A 99 19.18 -8.00 31.55
CA VAL A 99 19.50 -8.15 30.13
C VAL A 99 19.99 -9.56 29.87
N VAL A 100 19.41 -10.25 28.90
CA VAL A 100 19.83 -11.57 28.42
C VAL A 100 20.28 -11.47 26.99
N ARG A 101 21.51 -11.91 26.73
CA ARG A 101 22.09 -11.91 25.38
C ARG A 101 22.17 -13.35 24.86
N LEU A 102 21.59 -13.56 23.72
CA LEU A 102 21.58 -14.82 22.99
C LEU A 102 22.10 -14.61 21.56
N PRO A 103 22.49 -15.64 20.82
CA PRO A 103 22.84 -15.48 19.42
C PRO A 103 21.69 -14.81 18.66
N GLY A 104 21.94 -13.63 18.08
CA GLY A 104 20.98 -12.87 17.29
C GLY A 104 19.74 -12.32 18.03
N LEU A 105 19.72 -12.32 19.37
CA LEU A 105 18.61 -11.81 20.18
C LEU A 105 19.10 -11.22 21.52
N VAL A 106 18.60 -10.02 21.85
CA VAL A 106 18.86 -9.37 23.15
C VAL A 106 17.53 -9.07 23.83
N LEU A 107 17.28 -9.70 24.96
CA LEU A 107 16.11 -9.43 25.79
C LEU A 107 16.44 -8.40 26.85
N ASN A 108 15.84 -7.22 26.75
CA ASN A 108 16.03 -6.10 27.66
C ASN A 108 14.80 -5.97 28.57
N CYS A 109 14.82 -6.58 29.73
CA CYS A 109 13.75 -6.46 30.70
C CYS A 109 14.06 -5.37 31.71
N ARG A 110 13.18 -4.37 31.84
CA ARG A 110 13.23 -3.34 32.88
C ARG A 110 12.25 -3.64 34.01
N ARG A 111 12.57 -3.16 35.21
CA ARG A 111 11.65 -3.22 36.34
C ARG A 111 10.50 -2.21 36.15
N GLY A 112 9.28 -2.63 36.48
CA GLY A 112 8.09 -1.80 36.45
C GLY A 112 6.82 -2.61 36.67
N ALA A 113 5.67 -1.96 36.48
CA ALA A 113 4.36 -2.57 36.65
C ALA A 113 4.16 -3.76 35.70
N GLY A 114 3.54 -4.80 36.20
CA GLY A 114 3.03 -5.91 35.43
C GLY A 114 1.88 -5.48 34.47
N PRO A 115 1.08 -6.43 33.97
CA PRO A 115 -0.08 -6.11 33.14
C PRO A 115 -1.06 -5.19 33.86
N VAL A 116 -1.57 -4.18 33.14
CA VAL A 116 -2.63 -3.29 33.61
C VAL A 116 -3.86 -3.41 32.70
N ALA A 117 -4.96 -2.75 33.06
CA ALA A 117 -6.17 -2.75 32.27
C ALA A 117 -5.90 -2.36 30.79
N GLY A 118 -6.48 -3.12 29.86
CA GLY A 118 -6.25 -2.95 28.42
C GLY A 118 -5.03 -3.66 27.85
N ASP A 119 -4.05 -4.11 28.66
CA ASP A 119 -2.97 -5.00 28.18
C ASP A 119 -3.55 -6.36 27.80
N THR A 120 -3.17 -6.91 26.67
CA THR A 120 -3.77 -8.14 26.13
C THR A 120 -2.83 -9.32 26.27
N PRO A 121 -3.36 -10.53 26.63
CA PRO A 121 -2.55 -11.75 26.65
C PRO A 121 -1.90 -12.00 25.28
N PHE A 122 -0.63 -12.42 25.34
CA PHE A 122 0.17 -12.78 24.20
C PHE A 122 0.89 -14.10 24.49
N MET A 123 0.97 -15.00 23.50
CA MET A 123 1.54 -16.34 23.71
C MET A 123 0.83 -17.15 24.83
N GLY A 124 -0.51 -17.12 24.83
CA GLY A 124 -1.29 -17.85 25.82
C GLY A 124 -1.06 -17.38 27.26
N GLU A 125 -1.02 -16.06 27.51
CA GLU A 125 -0.73 -15.41 28.80
C GLU A 125 0.71 -15.57 29.31
N ALA A 126 1.58 -16.19 28.51
CA ALA A 126 3.01 -16.27 28.86
C ALA A 126 3.72 -14.91 28.77
N LEU A 127 3.19 -13.98 27.97
CA LEU A 127 3.55 -12.57 27.86
C LEU A 127 2.28 -11.74 27.76
N TYR A 128 2.43 -10.42 27.84
CA TYR A 128 1.36 -9.46 27.59
C TYR A 128 1.82 -8.41 26.58
N MET A 129 0.92 -8.02 25.68
CA MET A 129 1.14 -6.90 24.78
C MET A 129 0.56 -5.65 25.42
N SER A 130 1.32 -4.56 25.50
CA SER A 130 0.86 -3.28 26.02
C SER A 130 -0.38 -2.78 25.27
N SER A 131 -1.33 -2.22 25.99
CA SER A 131 -2.43 -1.41 25.46
C SER A 131 -1.92 -0.19 24.68
N TRP A 132 -2.75 0.38 23.80
CA TRP A 132 -2.39 1.59 23.06
C TRP A 132 -1.96 2.75 23.98
N PRO A 133 -2.70 3.08 25.06
CA PRO A 133 -2.26 4.12 25.99
C PRO A 133 -0.89 3.82 26.59
N ARG A 134 -0.66 2.59 27.05
CA ARG A 134 0.61 2.20 27.64
C ARG A 134 1.77 2.26 26.64
N ARG A 135 1.56 1.88 25.38
CA ARG A 135 2.59 1.99 24.32
C ARG A 135 3.08 3.43 24.18
N PHE A 136 2.15 4.41 24.15
CA PHE A 136 2.51 5.80 24.06
C PHE A 136 3.23 6.27 25.31
N LEU A 137 2.69 6.04 26.49
CA LEU A 137 3.26 6.48 27.76
C LEU A 137 4.68 5.92 27.98
N ASP A 138 4.90 4.64 27.74
CA ASP A 138 6.21 4.01 27.89
C ASP A 138 7.25 4.56 26.90
N ASN A 139 6.83 4.93 25.68
CA ASN A 139 7.73 5.49 24.65
C ASN A 139 7.98 6.99 24.81
N MET A 140 7.13 7.74 25.51
CA MET A 140 7.37 9.16 25.78
C MET A 140 8.48 9.39 26.79
N ARG A 141 8.79 8.42 27.63
CA ARG A 141 9.93 8.52 28.56
C ARG A 141 11.25 8.36 27.81
N TRP A 142 11.90 9.50 27.58
CA TRP A 142 13.15 9.52 26.83
C TRP A 142 14.22 8.59 27.42
N SER A 143 14.88 7.81 26.57
CA SER A 143 15.94 6.91 26.99
C SER A 143 17.22 7.13 26.18
N ARG A 144 18.35 7.20 26.88
CA ARG A 144 19.68 7.21 26.25
C ARG A 144 20.01 5.80 25.76
N ALA A 145 20.33 5.65 24.46
CA ALA A 145 20.98 4.44 24.00
C ALA A 145 22.44 4.48 24.44
N ARG A 146 22.86 3.49 25.24
CA ARG A 146 24.28 3.32 25.58
C ARG A 146 25.04 2.61 24.45
N SER A 147 24.36 1.78 23.70
CA SER A 147 24.83 1.09 22.48
C SER A 147 23.61 0.52 21.74
N GLY A 148 23.68 0.38 20.41
CA GLY A 148 22.66 -0.28 19.63
C GLY A 148 21.37 0.52 19.45
N VAL A 149 20.22 -0.17 19.50
CA VAL A 149 18.89 0.40 19.24
C VAL A 149 18.37 1.18 20.43
N LYS A 150 17.84 2.39 20.20
CA LYS A 150 17.13 3.17 21.22
C LYS A 150 15.90 2.39 21.71
N ARG A 151 15.74 2.32 23.02
CA ARG A 151 14.63 1.63 23.67
C ARG A 151 13.28 2.24 23.30
N THR A 152 13.19 3.56 23.29
CA THR A 152 11.96 4.31 23.01
C THR A 152 11.99 4.91 21.63
N LEU A 153 10.82 5.16 21.06
CA LEU A 153 10.63 5.95 19.86
C LEU A 153 11.02 7.42 20.12
N SER A 154 11.42 8.12 19.07
CA SER A 154 11.58 9.57 19.10
C SER A 154 10.21 10.26 19.13
N ARG A 155 10.19 11.55 19.51
CA ARG A 155 8.98 12.35 19.46
C ARG A 155 8.35 12.39 18.07
N ALA A 156 9.15 12.54 17.01
CA ALA A 156 8.66 12.53 15.65
C ALA A 156 8.03 11.19 15.26
N GLU A 157 8.64 10.05 15.67
CA GLU A 157 8.06 8.73 15.43
C GLU A 157 6.71 8.55 16.18
N LEU A 158 6.58 9.07 17.39
CA LEU A 158 5.32 9.04 18.17
C LEU A 158 4.23 9.91 17.53
N GLU A 159 4.57 11.09 17.05
CA GLU A 159 3.65 11.97 16.32
C GLU A 159 3.12 11.29 15.07
N VAL A 160 3.95 10.56 14.32
CA VAL A 160 3.53 9.76 13.16
C VAL A 160 2.57 8.64 13.58
N GLN A 161 2.77 7.98 14.73
CA GLN A 161 1.82 6.96 15.22
C GLN A 161 0.47 7.58 15.62
N LEU A 162 0.46 8.74 16.27
CA LEU A 162 -0.76 9.47 16.60
C LEU A 162 -1.51 9.91 15.32
N GLU A 163 -0.79 10.39 14.34
CA GLU A 163 -1.36 10.81 13.06
C GLU A 163 -1.97 9.62 12.30
N ARG A 164 -1.31 8.47 12.29
CA ARG A 164 -1.87 7.24 11.73
C ARG A 164 -3.15 6.81 12.45
N LEU A 165 -3.20 6.95 13.76
CA LEU A 165 -4.39 6.65 14.54
C LEU A 165 -5.52 7.63 14.20
N LEU A 166 -5.23 8.94 14.12
CA LEU A 166 -6.16 9.98 13.70
C LEU A 166 -6.76 9.68 12.33
N ALA A 167 -5.92 9.36 11.36
CA ALA A 167 -6.37 9.11 10.00
C ALA A 167 -7.22 7.85 9.84
N ASN A 168 -6.89 6.80 10.61
CA ASN A 168 -7.56 5.51 10.48
C ASN A 168 -8.84 5.42 11.33
N ARG A 169 -8.89 6.14 12.46
CA ARG A 169 -9.96 6.00 13.47
C ARG A 169 -10.63 7.31 13.89
N GLY A 170 -10.11 8.44 13.41
CA GLY A 170 -10.67 9.77 13.66
C GLY A 170 -10.32 10.38 15.02
N GLU A 171 -10.80 11.62 15.24
CA GLU A 171 -10.52 12.43 16.45
C GLU A 171 -11.04 11.79 17.74
N ALA A 172 -12.20 11.12 17.69
CA ALA A 172 -12.80 10.47 18.85
C ALA A 172 -11.85 9.42 19.45
N GLU A 173 -11.11 8.70 18.62
CA GLU A 173 -10.14 7.71 19.06
C GLU A 173 -8.92 8.34 19.74
N LEU A 174 -8.43 9.49 19.23
CA LEU A 174 -7.35 10.23 19.91
C LEU A 174 -7.78 10.76 21.27
N ASN A 175 -9.01 11.26 21.37
CA ASN A 175 -9.56 11.73 22.65
C ASN A 175 -9.70 10.56 23.63
N ARG A 176 -10.21 9.40 23.18
CA ARG A 176 -10.30 8.18 24.01
C ARG A 176 -8.90 7.73 24.47
N LEU A 177 -7.92 7.69 23.56
CA LEU A 177 -6.53 7.36 23.89
C LEU A 177 -5.97 8.27 24.99
N ARG A 178 -6.22 9.58 24.90
CA ARG A 178 -5.81 10.56 25.92
C ARG A 178 -6.42 10.23 27.29
N ASP A 179 -7.73 9.98 27.32
CA ASP A 179 -8.46 9.75 28.56
C ASP A 179 -8.05 8.43 29.20
N GLU A 180 -7.96 7.34 28.44
CA GLU A 180 -7.45 6.05 28.92
C GLU A 180 -5.97 6.14 29.39
N ALA A 181 -5.14 6.94 28.72
CA ALA A 181 -3.76 7.17 29.12
C ALA A 181 -3.67 7.88 30.51
N ALA A 182 -4.56 8.86 30.75
CA ALA A 182 -4.64 9.52 32.04
C ALA A 182 -5.07 8.56 33.17
N GLU A 183 -5.97 7.60 32.87
CA GLU A 183 -6.44 6.60 33.84
C GLU A 183 -5.34 5.60 34.23
N ILE A 184 -4.56 5.11 33.28
CA ILE A 184 -3.54 4.09 33.56
C ILE A 184 -2.20 4.69 34.02
N ALA A 185 -1.94 5.96 33.78
CA ALA A 185 -0.65 6.60 34.08
C ALA A 185 -0.20 6.41 35.54
N PRO A 186 -1.05 6.61 36.58
CA PRO A 186 -0.65 6.37 37.96
C PRO A 186 -0.28 4.92 38.26
N LEU A 187 -0.87 3.95 37.52
CA LEU A 187 -0.61 2.53 37.74
C LEU A 187 0.78 2.09 37.22
N ILE A 188 1.38 2.88 36.36
CA ILE A 188 2.66 2.57 35.72
C ILE A 188 3.72 3.66 35.92
N ASP A 189 3.44 4.66 36.80
CA ASP A 189 4.35 5.78 37.11
C ASP A 189 4.69 6.63 35.87
N ARG A 190 3.62 7.17 35.18
CA ARG A 190 3.70 7.89 33.90
C ARG A 190 2.79 9.12 33.80
N GLU A 191 2.48 9.79 34.90
CA GLU A 191 1.57 10.94 34.93
C GLU A 191 2.12 12.13 34.12
N GLN A 192 3.43 12.34 34.15
CA GLN A 192 4.07 13.38 33.35
C GLN A 192 3.93 13.05 31.84
N GLU A 193 4.21 11.84 31.46
CA GLU A 193 4.10 11.38 30.09
C GLU A 193 2.65 11.45 29.58
N ALA A 194 1.64 11.23 30.42
CA ALA A 194 0.23 11.40 30.07
C ALA A 194 -0.10 12.88 29.77
N THR A 195 0.45 13.81 30.55
CA THR A 195 0.30 15.24 30.30
C THR A 195 0.94 15.67 28.98
N GLU A 196 2.14 15.13 28.68
CA GLU A 196 2.83 15.37 27.42
C GLU A 196 2.05 14.78 26.23
N LEU A 197 1.50 13.58 26.37
CA LEU A 197 0.66 12.94 25.34
C LEU A 197 -0.59 13.76 25.04
N ALA A 198 -1.28 14.25 26.09
CA ALA A 198 -2.44 15.12 25.94
C ALA A 198 -2.09 16.43 25.21
N THR A 199 -0.89 16.95 25.44
CA THR A 199 -0.38 18.13 24.74
C THR A 199 -0.09 17.86 23.27
N LEU A 200 0.49 16.71 22.91
CA LEU A 200 0.74 16.33 21.54
C LEU A 200 -0.55 16.07 20.77
N ILE A 201 -1.52 15.39 21.39
CA ILE A 201 -2.85 15.15 20.78
C ILE A 201 -3.54 16.50 20.52
N GLY A 202 -3.51 17.42 21.49
CA GLY A 202 -4.08 18.77 21.32
C GLY A 202 -3.39 19.56 20.20
N ALA A 203 -2.08 19.40 20.03
CA ALA A 203 -1.34 20.04 18.94
C ALA A 203 -1.73 19.48 17.56
N LEU A 204 -1.90 18.17 17.44
CA LEU A 204 -2.37 17.53 16.20
C LEU A 204 -3.79 17.92 15.83
N LEU A 205 -4.68 18.03 16.83
CA LEU A 205 -6.08 18.45 16.64
C LEU A 205 -6.25 19.98 16.51
N GLY A 206 -5.15 20.75 16.57
CA GLY A 206 -5.20 22.20 16.47
C GLY A 206 -5.78 22.92 17.69
N THR A 207 -6.01 22.23 18.81
CA THR A 207 -6.55 22.79 20.06
C THR A 207 -5.49 23.35 20.99
N ARG A 208 -4.20 23.09 20.70
CA ARG A 208 -3.05 23.61 21.44
C ARG A 208 -1.96 24.11 20.50
N ASP A 209 -1.32 25.21 20.87
CA ASP A 209 -0.22 25.79 20.09
C ASP A 209 1.15 25.23 20.55
N THR A 210 1.37 23.97 20.29
CA THR A 210 2.64 23.27 20.58
C THR A 210 3.31 22.87 19.27
N PRO A 211 4.61 23.17 19.07
CA PRO A 211 5.32 22.77 17.87
C PRO A 211 5.39 21.26 17.72
N LEU A 212 5.04 20.76 16.51
CA LEU A 212 5.21 19.36 16.12
C LEU A 212 6.60 19.15 15.51
N ALA A 213 7.21 18.01 15.80
CA ALA A 213 8.54 17.66 15.33
C ALA A 213 8.50 16.97 13.96
N SER A 214 7.49 16.11 13.72
CA SER A 214 7.38 15.35 12.49
C SER A 214 6.90 16.21 11.32
N PRO A 215 7.43 15.99 10.10
CA PRO A 215 6.90 16.62 8.89
C PRO A 215 5.42 16.30 8.66
N LEU A 216 5.00 15.04 8.91
CA LEU A 216 3.63 14.59 8.75
C LEU A 216 2.69 15.28 9.76
N GLY A 217 3.05 15.35 11.03
CA GLY A 217 2.26 16.07 12.03
C GLY A 217 2.09 17.55 11.70
N LYS A 218 3.13 18.24 11.22
CA LYS A 218 3.06 19.61 10.74
C LYS A 218 2.10 19.76 9.56
N ALA A 219 2.16 18.84 8.60
CA ALA A 219 1.28 18.82 7.44
C ALA A 219 -0.18 18.53 7.84
N THR A 220 -0.41 17.61 8.78
CA THR A 220 -1.74 17.33 9.32
C THR A 220 -2.37 18.58 9.92
N ARG A 221 -1.60 19.30 10.74
CA ARG A 221 -2.05 20.59 11.32
C ARG A 221 -2.35 21.65 10.25
N ALA A 222 -1.59 21.65 9.15
CA ALA A 222 -1.81 22.55 8.00
C ALA A 222 -2.91 22.09 7.04
N GLY A 223 -3.50 20.92 7.23
CA GLY A 223 -4.50 20.34 6.33
C GLY A 223 -3.94 19.69 5.07
N ASP A 224 -2.62 19.47 5.00
CA ASP A 224 -1.89 18.89 3.86
C ASP A 224 -1.22 17.54 4.19
N SER A 225 -1.81 16.77 5.10
CA SER A 225 -1.29 15.45 5.46
C SER A 225 -1.33 14.47 4.29
N TRP A 226 -0.47 13.46 4.32
CA TRP A 226 -0.34 12.46 3.27
C TRP A 226 -0.41 11.03 3.81
N ASP A 227 -0.61 10.06 2.91
CA ASP A 227 -0.58 8.64 3.21
C ASP A 227 0.83 8.07 2.98
N GLU A 228 1.54 7.76 4.08
CA GLU A 228 2.90 7.22 4.00
C GLU A 228 2.99 5.86 3.33
N ASN A 229 1.96 5.01 3.49
CA ASN A 229 1.96 3.69 2.85
C ASN A 229 1.88 3.83 1.33
N ARG A 230 1.09 4.80 0.84
CA ARG A 230 1.00 5.09 -0.58
C ARG A 230 2.29 5.68 -1.12
N LEU A 231 2.94 6.56 -0.36
CA LEU A 231 4.25 7.08 -0.77
C LEU A 231 5.30 5.98 -0.88
N ALA A 232 5.30 5.01 0.03
CA ALA A 232 6.19 3.85 -0.07
C ALA A 232 5.96 3.02 -1.35
N LEU A 233 4.69 2.84 -1.78
CA LEU A 233 4.39 2.21 -3.08
C LEU A 233 4.90 3.05 -4.25
N PHE A 234 4.74 4.38 -4.18
CA PHE A 234 5.25 5.29 -5.21
C PHE A 234 6.78 5.26 -5.30
N ASP A 235 7.49 5.13 -4.18
CA ASP A 235 8.95 5.00 -4.17
C ASP A 235 9.41 3.72 -4.88
N VAL A 236 8.71 2.59 -4.68
CA VAL A 236 9.03 1.32 -5.37
C VAL A 236 8.75 1.42 -6.87
N LEU A 237 7.60 1.99 -7.27
CA LEU A 237 7.30 2.17 -8.68
C LEU A 237 8.26 3.15 -9.34
N PHE A 238 8.60 4.25 -8.67
CA PHE A 238 9.59 5.22 -9.13
C PHE A 238 10.95 4.55 -9.39
N ALA A 239 11.45 3.77 -8.44
CA ALA A 239 12.72 3.06 -8.58
C ALA A 239 12.73 2.11 -9.79
N ALA A 240 11.61 1.41 -10.04
CA ALA A 240 11.48 0.51 -11.19
C ALA A 240 11.42 1.28 -12.52
N LEU A 241 10.78 2.44 -12.55
CA LEU A 241 10.62 3.26 -13.76
C LEU A 241 11.84 4.13 -14.04
N HIS A 242 12.57 4.58 -13.02
CA HIS A 242 13.77 5.41 -13.19
C HIS A 242 14.87 4.71 -13.98
N GLY A 243 15.00 3.40 -13.83
CA GLY A 243 15.94 2.57 -14.60
C GLY A 243 15.31 1.87 -15.81
N TYR A 244 14.06 2.14 -16.14
CA TYR A 244 13.35 1.46 -17.22
C TYR A 244 13.73 2.08 -18.58
N VAL A 245 14.27 1.24 -19.47
CA VAL A 245 14.53 1.61 -20.86
C VAL A 245 13.25 1.36 -21.66
N ALA A 246 12.49 2.41 -21.89
CA ALA A 246 11.27 2.33 -22.70
C ALA A 246 11.63 2.07 -24.17
N VAL A 247 10.84 1.23 -24.84
CA VAL A 247 10.91 1.09 -26.30
C VAL A 247 10.31 2.38 -26.89
N ASP A 248 11.04 2.99 -27.81
CA ASP A 248 10.53 4.17 -28.50
C ASP A 248 9.38 3.78 -29.45
N ARG A 249 8.22 4.36 -29.22
CA ARG A 249 7.01 4.17 -30.02
C ARG A 249 6.46 5.55 -30.38
N PRO A 250 6.91 6.12 -31.52
CA PRO A 250 6.49 7.46 -31.91
C PRO A 250 4.99 7.51 -32.18
N ALA A 251 4.39 8.64 -31.83
CA ALA A 251 2.99 8.91 -32.18
C ALA A 251 2.83 9.09 -33.69
N PRO A 252 1.68 8.76 -34.28
CA PRO A 252 1.37 9.12 -35.65
C PRO A 252 1.31 10.64 -35.78
N GLU A 253 1.67 11.18 -36.97
CA GLU A 253 1.69 12.64 -37.25
C GLU A 253 0.34 13.30 -36.92
N ARG A 254 -0.76 12.60 -37.13
CA ARG A 254 -2.11 13.07 -36.82
C ARG A 254 -2.86 12.04 -35.97
N ILE A 255 -3.45 12.51 -34.90
CA ILE A 255 -4.36 11.69 -34.10
C ILE A 255 -5.70 11.64 -34.83
N SER A 256 -6.09 10.42 -35.21
CA SER A 256 -7.38 10.17 -35.86
C SER A 256 -8.55 10.34 -34.86
N PRO A 257 -9.67 10.93 -35.25
CA PRO A 257 -10.92 10.87 -34.47
C PRO A 257 -11.33 9.44 -34.10
N THR A 258 -11.02 8.47 -34.97
CA THR A 258 -11.22 7.04 -34.72
C THR A 258 -10.46 6.57 -33.48
N PHE A 259 -9.19 6.98 -33.34
CA PHE A 259 -8.42 6.65 -32.13
C PHE A 259 -9.08 7.21 -30.87
N SER A 260 -9.45 8.49 -30.87
CA SER A 260 -10.09 9.14 -29.72
C SER A 260 -11.45 8.50 -29.37
N PHE A 261 -12.18 8.05 -30.38
CA PHE A 261 -13.42 7.29 -30.19
C PHE A 261 -13.16 5.98 -29.43
N TYR A 262 -12.24 5.17 -29.90
CA TYR A 262 -11.94 3.89 -29.24
C TYR A 262 -11.23 4.07 -27.89
N GLU A 263 -10.43 5.10 -27.71
CA GLU A 263 -9.87 5.45 -26.39
C GLU A 263 -10.98 5.72 -25.37
N ALA A 264 -12.00 6.50 -25.74
CA ALA A 264 -13.15 6.76 -24.89
C ALA A 264 -14.01 5.49 -24.69
N TYR A 265 -14.27 4.74 -25.74
CA TYR A 265 -15.05 3.52 -25.71
C TYR A 265 -14.48 2.48 -24.73
N PHE A 266 -13.23 2.08 -24.94
CA PHE A 266 -12.57 1.08 -24.09
C PHE A 266 -12.35 1.59 -22.65
N SER A 267 -12.07 2.89 -22.48
CA SER A 267 -11.91 3.47 -21.15
C SER A 267 -13.19 3.42 -20.33
N ASN A 268 -14.35 3.60 -20.94
CA ASN A 268 -15.63 3.48 -20.24
C ASN A 268 -16.05 2.03 -20.06
N PHE A 269 -15.73 1.14 -21.00
CA PHE A 269 -15.99 -0.29 -20.85
C PHE A 269 -15.29 -0.89 -19.61
N ILE A 270 -14.05 -0.48 -19.32
CA ILE A 270 -13.32 -0.91 -18.12
C ILE A 270 -14.10 -0.58 -16.84
N GLU A 271 -14.79 0.55 -16.82
CA GLU A 271 -15.58 1.02 -15.66
C GLU A 271 -17.01 0.40 -15.62
N GLY A 272 -17.34 -0.48 -16.55
CA GLY A 272 -18.64 -1.18 -16.59
C GLY A 272 -19.71 -0.48 -17.42
N THR A 273 -19.34 0.53 -18.22
CA THR A 273 -20.25 1.15 -19.22
C THR A 273 -20.21 0.35 -20.50
N GLU A 274 -21.15 -0.56 -20.66
CA GLU A 274 -21.23 -1.50 -21.81
C GLU A 274 -22.24 -1.00 -22.85
N PHE A 275 -21.77 -0.28 -23.85
CA PHE A 275 -22.46 0.01 -25.11
C PHE A 275 -21.91 -0.89 -26.22
N THR A 276 -22.72 -1.16 -27.25
CA THR A 276 -22.16 -1.65 -28.50
C THR A 276 -21.37 -0.54 -29.18
N ILE A 277 -20.53 -0.87 -30.16
CA ILE A 277 -19.75 0.13 -30.90
C ILE A 277 -20.68 1.05 -31.67
N GLU A 278 -21.77 0.53 -32.24
CA GLU A 278 -22.79 1.27 -32.94
C GLU A 278 -23.52 2.27 -32.03
N GLU A 279 -23.95 1.84 -30.84
CA GLU A 279 -24.56 2.71 -29.85
C GLU A 279 -23.60 3.84 -29.44
N ALA A 280 -22.33 3.50 -29.19
CA ALA A 280 -21.31 4.49 -28.85
C ALA A 280 -21.05 5.49 -30.00
N GLN A 281 -21.12 5.05 -31.25
CA GLN A 281 -21.03 5.95 -32.42
C GLN A 281 -22.25 6.89 -32.51
N GLU A 282 -23.47 6.39 -32.30
CA GLU A 282 -24.67 7.21 -32.28
C GLU A 282 -24.60 8.26 -31.17
N ILE A 283 -24.10 7.86 -29.96
CA ILE A 283 -23.94 8.77 -28.83
C ILE A 283 -22.90 9.84 -29.16
N ILE A 284 -21.71 9.46 -29.59
CA ILE A 284 -20.55 10.37 -29.74
C ILE A 284 -20.71 11.28 -30.97
N PHE A 285 -21.08 10.70 -32.12
CA PHE A 285 -21.10 11.46 -33.39
C PHE A 285 -22.45 12.05 -33.74
N ARG A 286 -23.56 11.56 -33.18
CA ARG A 286 -24.91 12.05 -33.46
C ARG A 286 -25.64 12.64 -32.26
N GLY A 287 -25.05 12.53 -31.05
CA GLY A 287 -25.65 13.04 -29.82
C GLY A 287 -26.89 12.26 -29.36
N ALA A 288 -27.06 11.01 -29.78
CA ALA A 288 -28.20 10.16 -29.41
C ALA A 288 -28.05 9.68 -27.96
N ILE A 289 -28.76 10.28 -27.03
CA ILE A 289 -28.72 9.89 -25.62
C ILE A 289 -29.82 8.87 -25.34
N PRO A 290 -29.48 7.61 -24.97
CA PRO A 290 -30.46 6.61 -24.56
C PRO A 290 -31.24 7.04 -23.31
N VAL A 291 -32.57 6.89 -23.35
CA VAL A 291 -33.45 7.36 -22.25
C VAL A 291 -33.25 6.55 -20.97
N ASP A 292 -32.90 5.28 -21.08
CA ASP A 292 -32.67 4.34 -19.99
C ASP A 292 -31.27 4.44 -19.37
N ARG A 293 -30.29 5.00 -20.10
CA ARG A 293 -28.87 5.08 -19.69
C ARG A 293 -28.23 6.44 -19.99
N PRO A 294 -28.88 7.58 -19.64
CA PRO A 294 -28.38 8.90 -20.04
C PRO A 294 -27.04 9.24 -19.36
N GLN A 295 -26.82 8.80 -18.13
CA GLN A 295 -25.58 9.07 -17.41
C GLN A 295 -24.38 8.34 -18.04
N ASP A 296 -24.54 7.10 -18.44
CA ASP A 296 -23.51 6.32 -19.13
C ASP A 296 -23.14 6.95 -20.48
N ALA A 297 -24.15 7.43 -21.22
CA ALA A 297 -23.92 8.15 -22.47
C ALA A 297 -23.17 9.47 -22.25
N HIS A 298 -23.46 10.20 -21.19
CA HIS A 298 -22.70 11.40 -20.83
C HIS A 298 -21.27 11.09 -20.40
N ASP A 299 -21.02 9.97 -19.74
CA ASP A 299 -19.66 9.55 -19.35
C ASP A 299 -18.78 9.28 -20.58
N ILE A 300 -19.31 8.57 -21.60
CA ILE A 300 -18.55 8.30 -22.81
C ILE A 300 -18.33 9.57 -23.64
N LEU A 301 -19.33 10.45 -23.71
CA LEU A 301 -19.21 11.76 -24.36
C LEU A 301 -18.15 12.63 -23.67
N GLY A 302 -18.21 12.77 -22.35
CA GLY A 302 -17.26 13.56 -21.58
C GLY A 302 -15.84 13.04 -21.70
N THR A 303 -15.68 11.71 -21.76
CA THR A 303 -14.38 11.08 -22.00
C THR A 303 -13.88 11.38 -23.42
N PHE A 304 -14.74 11.23 -24.44
CA PHE A 304 -14.38 11.55 -25.82
C PHE A 304 -14.01 13.02 -26.01
N ASP A 305 -14.79 13.93 -25.43
CA ASP A 305 -14.54 15.36 -25.47
C ASP A 305 -13.17 15.73 -24.86
N LEU A 306 -12.81 15.06 -23.77
CA LEU A 306 -11.51 15.24 -23.12
C LEU A 306 -10.35 14.75 -24.00
N VAL A 307 -10.41 13.51 -24.49
CA VAL A 307 -9.27 12.85 -25.17
C VAL A 307 -9.14 13.30 -26.64
N SER A 308 -10.18 13.92 -27.22
CA SER A 308 -10.15 14.52 -28.54
C SER A 308 -9.74 16.02 -28.55
N ASP A 309 -9.89 16.71 -27.41
CA ASP A 309 -9.56 18.13 -27.28
C ASP A 309 -8.06 18.38 -27.44
N PRO A 310 -7.61 19.13 -28.49
CA PRO A 310 -6.20 19.43 -28.71
C PRO A 310 -5.53 20.17 -27.55
N ALA A 311 -6.29 20.94 -26.76
CA ALA A 311 -5.76 21.72 -25.65
C ALA A 311 -5.54 20.85 -24.38
N LEU A 312 -6.26 19.73 -24.25
CA LEU A 312 -6.23 18.89 -23.06
C LEU A 312 -5.50 17.56 -23.25
N ARG A 313 -5.61 16.92 -24.42
CA ARG A 313 -5.07 15.58 -24.70
C ARG A 313 -3.55 15.44 -24.57
N GLY A 314 -2.80 16.54 -24.59
CA GLY A 314 -1.35 16.58 -24.37
C GLY A 314 -0.96 17.50 -23.20
N ARG A 315 -1.93 17.89 -22.36
CA ARG A 315 -1.70 18.77 -21.23
C ARG A 315 -1.18 17.96 -20.03
N THR A 316 0.06 18.23 -19.62
CA THR A 316 0.72 17.63 -18.48
C THR A 316 0.93 18.65 -17.36
N PRO A 317 0.98 18.23 -16.09
CA PRO A 317 1.13 19.15 -14.98
C PRO A 317 2.54 19.74 -14.91
N THR A 318 2.65 21.04 -14.66
CA THR A 318 3.92 21.79 -14.52
C THR A 318 4.43 21.82 -13.08
N ASP A 319 3.55 21.70 -12.11
CA ASP A 319 3.84 21.61 -10.69
C ASP A 319 2.72 20.85 -9.94
N ALA A 320 2.87 20.67 -8.63
CA ALA A 320 1.89 19.94 -7.83
C ALA A 320 0.53 20.62 -7.71
N VAL A 321 0.48 21.96 -7.78
CA VAL A 321 -0.78 22.72 -7.75
C VAL A 321 -1.49 22.56 -9.08
N ASP A 322 -0.74 22.63 -10.16
CA ASP A 322 -1.25 22.40 -11.51
C ASP A 322 -1.72 20.95 -11.70
N LEU A 323 -1.06 19.96 -11.09
CA LEU A 323 -1.57 18.58 -11.09
C LEU A 323 -2.98 18.51 -10.50
N LEU A 324 -3.21 19.12 -9.33
CA LEU A 324 -4.53 19.12 -8.70
C LEU A 324 -5.59 19.81 -9.57
N SER A 325 -5.22 20.93 -10.18
CA SER A 325 -6.09 21.69 -11.10
C SER A 325 -6.42 20.89 -12.36
N LEU A 326 -5.40 20.24 -12.95
CA LEU A 326 -5.56 19.43 -14.16
C LEU A 326 -6.44 18.20 -13.92
N LEU A 327 -6.22 17.48 -12.80
CA LEU A 327 -7.07 16.37 -12.40
C LEU A 327 -8.52 16.81 -12.19
N SER A 328 -8.74 17.96 -11.53
CA SER A 328 -10.08 18.55 -11.37
C SER A 328 -10.72 18.88 -12.70
N THR A 329 -9.96 19.45 -13.65
CA THR A 329 -10.43 19.78 -15.00
C THR A 329 -10.83 18.51 -15.77
N PHE A 330 -9.98 17.48 -15.76
CA PHE A 330 -10.26 16.20 -16.42
C PHE A 330 -11.50 15.54 -15.83
N HIS A 331 -11.57 15.47 -14.51
CA HIS A 331 -12.72 14.89 -13.80
C HIS A 331 -14.02 15.68 -14.09
N ALA A 332 -13.96 17.01 -14.06
CA ALA A 332 -15.13 17.84 -14.35
C ALA A 332 -15.68 17.59 -15.77
N ARG A 333 -14.78 17.40 -16.75
CA ARG A 333 -15.18 17.12 -18.14
C ARG A 333 -15.82 15.74 -18.26
N ILE A 334 -15.17 14.71 -17.70
CA ILE A 334 -15.66 13.32 -17.78
C ILE A 334 -16.99 13.16 -17.05
N MET A 335 -17.13 13.75 -15.86
CA MET A 335 -18.29 13.56 -14.99
C MET A 335 -19.36 14.66 -15.13
N ALA A 336 -19.31 15.46 -16.20
CA ALA A 336 -20.24 16.58 -16.40
C ALA A 336 -21.72 16.16 -16.34
N GLY A 337 -22.05 14.95 -16.77
CA GLY A 337 -23.40 14.40 -16.72
C GLY A 337 -23.82 13.80 -15.36
N ARG A 338 -22.95 13.83 -14.35
CA ARG A 338 -23.20 13.27 -13.01
C ARG A 338 -22.98 14.30 -11.91
N PRO A 339 -23.87 15.31 -11.77
CA PRO A 339 -23.70 16.40 -10.79
C PRO A 339 -23.61 15.90 -9.34
N GLU A 340 -24.26 14.77 -9.00
CA GLU A 340 -24.19 14.12 -7.69
C GLU A 340 -22.78 13.64 -7.33
N GLN A 341 -21.92 13.36 -8.31
CA GLN A 341 -20.52 12.99 -8.13
C GLN A 341 -19.60 14.22 -7.93
N ARG A 342 -20.15 15.41 -7.92
CA ARG A 342 -19.44 16.69 -7.72
C ARG A 342 -18.26 16.86 -8.71
N PRO A 343 -18.54 17.00 -10.02
CA PRO A 343 -17.52 17.12 -11.05
C PRO A 343 -16.43 18.16 -10.70
N GLY A 344 -15.17 17.75 -10.81
CA GLY A 344 -14.00 18.59 -10.50
C GLY A 344 -13.64 18.72 -9.03
N HIS A 345 -14.42 18.17 -8.11
CA HIS A 345 -14.15 18.27 -6.68
C HIS A 345 -13.57 16.97 -6.10
N LEU A 346 -12.53 17.12 -5.29
CA LEU A 346 -11.98 15.99 -4.54
C LEU A 346 -13.05 15.36 -3.63
N LYS A 347 -12.93 14.06 -3.39
CA LYS A 347 -13.87 13.30 -2.57
C LYS A 347 -13.96 13.84 -1.14
N ALA A 348 -15.16 13.85 -0.60
CA ALA A 348 -15.43 14.23 0.79
C ALA A 348 -15.63 13.01 1.71
N LYS A 349 -15.84 11.82 1.13
CA LYS A 349 -16.04 10.56 1.86
C LYS A 349 -14.98 9.55 1.42
N ALA A 350 -14.61 8.66 2.35
CA ALA A 350 -13.75 7.53 2.04
C ALA A 350 -14.43 6.61 1.01
N ASN A 351 -13.66 6.07 0.09
CA ASN A 351 -14.12 5.13 -0.91
C ASN A 351 -13.24 3.88 -0.93
N ARG A 352 -13.79 2.79 -1.46
CA ARG A 352 -13.11 1.51 -1.59
C ARG A 352 -13.53 0.78 -2.85
N ALA A 353 -12.66 -0.09 -3.35
CA ALA A 353 -12.99 -1.05 -4.40
C ALA A 353 -12.63 -2.46 -3.94
N GLY A 354 -13.65 -3.31 -3.75
CA GLY A 354 -13.49 -4.63 -3.15
C GLY A 354 -12.84 -4.53 -1.76
N GLY A 355 -11.69 -5.17 -1.57
CA GLY A 355 -10.92 -5.13 -0.32
C GLY A 355 -9.85 -4.02 -0.24
N THR A 356 -9.80 -3.08 -1.19
CA THR A 356 -8.83 -1.98 -1.19
C THR A 356 -9.50 -0.70 -0.70
N GLU A 357 -9.05 -0.17 0.43
CA GLU A 357 -9.37 1.18 0.89
C GLU A 357 -8.41 2.16 0.22
N PHE A 358 -8.95 3.23 -0.35
CA PHE A 358 -8.17 4.30 -0.97
C PHE A 358 -7.79 5.37 0.05
N VAL A 359 -6.93 6.30 -0.37
CA VAL A 359 -6.45 7.40 0.49
C VAL A 359 -7.62 8.15 1.12
N ALA A 360 -7.55 8.41 2.42
CA ALA A 360 -8.57 9.17 3.15
C ALA A 360 -8.72 10.59 2.57
N PRO A 361 -9.94 11.17 2.54
CA PRO A 361 -10.20 12.48 1.94
C PRO A 361 -9.24 13.60 2.40
N SER A 362 -8.96 13.65 3.70
CA SER A 362 -8.05 14.64 4.31
C SER A 362 -6.60 14.52 3.85
N ARG A 363 -6.21 13.38 3.27
CA ARG A 363 -4.84 13.09 2.82
C ARG A 363 -4.66 13.12 1.31
N VAL A 364 -5.74 13.23 0.55
CA VAL A 364 -5.70 13.19 -0.93
C VAL A 364 -4.76 14.25 -1.48
N ARG A 365 -4.93 15.50 -1.04
CA ARG A 365 -4.12 16.63 -1.54
C ARG A 365 -2.64 16.42 -1.25
N GLY A 366 -2.27 16.17 0.00
CA GLY A 366 -0.87 15.97 0.39
C GLY A 366 -0.24 14.74 -0.28
N THR A 367 -1.00 13.64 -0.45
CA THR A 367 -0.49 12.43 -1.11
C THR A 367 -0.22 12.67 -2.60
N LEU A 368 -1.12 13.39 -3.31
CA LEU A 368 -0.90 13.78 -4.70
C LEU A 368 0.30 14.71 -4.84
N THR A 369 0.41 15.72 -3.98
CA THR A 369 1.54 16.68 -3.97
C THR A 369 2.88 15.96 -3.78
N ARG A 370 2.96 15.03 -2.82
CA ARG A 370 4.18 14.23 -2.58
C ARG A 370 4.43 13.19 -3.68
N GLY A 371 3.38 12.64 -4.26
CA GLY A 371 3.50 11.75 -5.44
C GLY A 371 4.05 12.48 -6.65
N TYR A 372 3.66 13.74 -6.85
CA TYR A 372 4.16 14.57 -7.93
C TYR A 372 5.69 14.76 -7.89
N GLU A 373 6.31 14.82 -6.71
CA GLU A 373 7.77 14.93 -6.59
C GLU A 373 8.50 13.76 -7.28
N ARG A 374 7.94 12.54 -7.24
CA ARG A 374 8.47 11.35 -7.92
C ARG A 374 8.17 11.40 -9.42
N TYR A 375 6.92 11.75 -9.76
CA TYR A 375 6.49 11.88 -11.14
C TYR A 375 7.37 12.83 -11.94
N GLN A 376 7.62 14.04 -11.45
CA GLN A 376 8.43 15.04 -12.17
C GLN A 376 9.89 14.61 -12.34
N ALA A 377 10.43 13.76 -11.45
CA ALA A 377 11.79 13.26 -11.51
C ALA A 377 11.99 12.12 -12.53
N LEU A 378 10.91 11.54 -13.08
CA LEU A 378 10.98 10.54 -14.14
C LEU A 378 11.21 11.18 -15.51
N GLN A 379 11.72 10.39 -16.44
CA GLN A 379 11.81 10.78 -17.85
C GLN A 379 10.40 10.96 -18.44
N PRO A 380 10.14 11.99 -19.25
CA PRO A 380 8.89 12.18 -19.96
C PRO A 380 8.50 10.95 -20.81
N GLY A 381 7.20 10.84 -21.12
CA GLY A 381 6.65 9.75 -21.92
C GLY A 381 6.29 8.53 -21.08
N PHE A 382 6.60 7.32 -21.54
CA PHE A 382 6.10 6.08 -20.96
C PHE A 382 6.35 5.95 -19.44
N PRO A 383 7.55 6.24 -18.89
CA PRO A 383 7.77 6.15 -17.43
C PRO A 383 6.82 7.07 -16.62
N ARG A 384 6.67 8.33 -17.05
CA ARG A 384 5.74 9.27 -16.41
C ARG A 384 4.28 8.85 -16.59
N ALA A 385 3.91 8.34 -17.75
CA ALA A 385 2.56 7.88 -18.05
C ALA A 385 2.15 6.72 -17.12
N VAL A 386 3.01 5.72 -16.95
CA VAL A 386 2.78 4.59 -16.01
C VAL A 386 2.64 5.10 -14.58
N PHE A 387 3.55 5.97 -14.16
CA PHE A 387 3.53 6.53 -12.81
C PHE A 387 2.26 7.38 -12.56
N ALA A 388 1.91 8.25 -13.48
CA ALA A 388 0.73 9.11 -13.41
C ALA A 388 -0.56 8.28 -13.33
N MET A 389 -0.68 7.23 -14.14
CA MET A 389 -1.81 6.31 -14.09
C MET A 389 -1.94 5.66 -12.71
N PHE A 390 -0.84 5.11 -12.17
CA PHE A 390 -0.86 4.48 -10.86
C PHE A 390 -1.11 5.49 -9.74
N LEU A 391 -0.50 6.68 -9.80
CA LEU A 391 -0.71 7.74 -8.82
C LEU A 391 -2.20 8.08 -8.66
N VAL A 392 -2.90 8.32 -9.77
CA VAL A 392 -4.33 8.66 -9.72
C VAL A 392 -5.19 7.46 -9.33
N ALA A 393 -4.92 6.28 -9.88
CA ALA A 393 -5.66 5.06 -9.56
C ALA A 393 -5.52 4.68 -8.08
N GLU A 394 -4.34 4.86 -7.47
CA GLU A 394 -4.07 4.46 -6.10
C GLU A 394 -4.52 5.49 -5.06
N VAL A 395 -4.37 6.79 -5.34
CA VAL A 395 -4.90 7.85 -4.47
C VAL A 395 -6.42 7.90 -4.53
N HIS A 396 -6.98 7.65 -5.70
CA HIS A 396 -8.41 7.66 -5.95
C HIS A 396 -9.08 8.96 -5.49
N PRO A 397 -8.66 10.12 -6.06
CA PRO A 397 -8.94 11.43 -5.51
C PRO A 397 -10.41 11.86 -5.55
N PHE A 398 -11.24 11.25 -6.38
CA PHE A 398 -12.63 11.63 -6.61
C PHE A 398 -13.61 10.56 -6.07
N GLY A 399 -14.90 10.89 -6.03
CA GLY A 399 -15.96 9.95 -5.65
C GLY A 399 -16.11 8.79 -6.63
N ASP A 400 -16.02 9.10 -7.93
CA ASP A 400 -16.10 8.18 -9.07
C ASP A 400 -15.21 8.70 -10.21
N GLY A 401 -15.10 8.00 -11.34
CA GLY A 401 -14.38 8.44 -12.56
C GLY A 401 -12.85 8.40 -12.47
N ASN A 402 -12.27 7.93 -11.38
CA ASN A 402 -10.81 7.96 -11.16
C ASN A 402 -10.02 7.16 -12.19
N GLY A 403 -10.51 6.00 -12.62
CA GLY A 403 -9.85 5.19 -13.64
C GLY A 403 -9.79 5.88 -14.99
N ARG A 404 -10.88 6.53 -15.41
CA ARG A 404 -10.94 7.33 -16.65
C ARG A 404 -9.97 8.50 -16.62
N VAL A 405 -9.92 9.23 -15.50
CA VAL A 405 -8.94 10.32 -15.29
C VAL A 405 -7.50 9.81 -15.32
N ALA A 406 -7.23 8.66 -14.67
CA ALA A 406 -5.90 8.05 -14.63
C ALA A 406 -5.39 7.69 -16.04
N ARG A 407 -6.24 7.07 -16.87
CA ARG A 407 -5.90 6.69 -18.25
C ARG A 407 -5.75 7.92 -19.14
N ALA A 408 -6.62 8.91 -18.98
CA ALA A 408 -6.52 10.18 -19.73
C ALA A 408 -5.21 10.93 -19.40
N LEU A 409 -4.81 11.01 -18.13
CA LEU A 409 -3.56 11.66 -17.75
C LEU A 409 -2.34 10.90 -18.28
N ALA A 410 -2.35 9.58 -18.23
CA ALA A 410 -1.27 8.77 -18.82
C ALA A 410 -1.13 9.00 -20.33
N ASN A 411 -2.25 9.08 -21.04
CA ASN A 411 -2.24 9.36 -22.48
C ASN A 411 -1.86 10.80 -22.79
N ALA A 412 -2.15 11.76 -21.91
CA ALA A 412 -1.65 13.12 -22.03
C ALA A 412 -0.12 13.17 -21.93
N GLU A 413 0.49 12.40 -21.01
CA GLU A 413 1.95 12.26 -20.90
C GLU A 413 2.59 11.67 -22.17
N LEU A 414 2.00 10.61 -22.70
CA LEU A 414 2.48 10.00 -23.95
C LEU A 414 2.37 10.98 -25.12
N SER A 415 1.24 11.68 -25.23
CA SER A 415 1.02 12.71 -26.27
C SER A 415 2.02 13.86 -26.18
N ALA A 416 2.28 14.38 -24.96
CA ALA A 416 3.23 15.46 -24.74
C ALA A 416 4.67 15.07 -25.12
N ALA A 417 5.00 13.79 -24.95
CA ALA A 417 6.29 13.21 -25.30
C ALA A 417 6.40 12.78 -26.78
N GLY A 418 5.36 13.00 -27.60
CA GLY A 418 5.33 12.52 -28.98
C GLY A 418 5.30 11.00 -29.13
N GLN A 419 4.82 10.30 -28.11
CA GLN A 419 4.73 8.84 -28.09
C GLN A 419 3.29 8.36 -28.37
N GLN A 420 3.20 7.14 -28.90
CA GLN A 420 1.95 6.42 -29.12
C GLN A 420 1.14 6.35 -27.82
N ARG A 421 -0.10 6.83 -27.84
CA ARG A 421 -1.06 6.66 -26.74
C ARG A 421 -1.45 5.17 -26.58
N LEU A 422 -1.82 4.79 -25.40
CA LEU A 422 -2.25 3.43 -25.11
C LEU A 422 -3.78 3.34 -24.92
N ILE A 423 -4.35 2.25 -25.42
CA ILE A 423 -5.72 1.82 -25.16
C ILE A 423 -5.63 0.44 -24.51
N ILE A 424 -6.46 0.20 -23.51
CA ILE A 424 -6.59 -1.12 -22.87
C ILE A 424 -7.83 -1.77 -23.44
N PRO A 425 -7.71 -2.79 -24.35
CA PRO A 425 -8.85 -3.42 -24.96
C PRO A 425 -9.62 -4.31 -23.97
N ILE A 426 -10.86 -4.69 -24.34
CA ILE A 426 -11.76 -5.48 -23.48
C ILE A 426 -11.08 -6.77 -23.02
N VAL A 427 -10.50 -7.54 -23.93
CA VAL A 427 -9.82 -8.80 -23.62
C VAL A 427 -8.68 -8.66 -22.60
N PHE A 428 -8.11 -7.48 -22.49
CA PHE A 428 -6.95 -7.18 -21.62
C PHE A 428 -7.33 -6.48 -20.31
N ARG A 429 -8.64 -6.29 -20.07
CA ARG A 429 -9.18 -5.60 -18.91
C ARG A 429 -8.74 -6.23 -17.59
N ASP A 430 -8.87 -7.55 -17.48
CA ASP A 430 -8.57 -8.24 -16.23
C ASP A 430 -7.07 -8.29 -15.93
N ASP A 431 -6.22 -8.45 -16.94
CA ASP A 431 -4.76 -8.33 -16.80
C ASP A 431 -4.35 -6.96 -16.27
N TYR A 432 -4.94 -5.89 -16.81
CA TYR A 432 -4.71 -4.53 -16.33
C TYR A 432 -5.14 -4.33 -14.87
N LEU A 433 -6.34 -4.77 -14.51
CA LEU A 433 -6.84 -4.63 -13.14
C LEU A 433 -6.04 -5.49 -12.15
N GLN A 434 -5.61 -6.69 -12.56
CA GLN A 434 -4.75 -7.55 -11.75
C GLN A 434 -3.36 -6.93 -11.57
N ALA A 435 -2.79 -6.31 -12.59
CA ALA A 435 -1.50 -5.64 -12.52
C ALA A 435 -1.54 -4.42 -11.57
N LEU A 436 -2.61 -3.62 -11.59
CA LEU A 436 -2.83 -2.55 -10.60
C LEU A 436 -2.92 -3.11 -9.17
N ARG A 437 -3.69 -4.20 -8.98
CA ARG A 437 -3.82 -4.86 -7.67
C ARG A 437 -2.48 -5.46 -7.20
N ALA A 438 -1.69 -6.03 -8.10
CA ALA A 438 -0.37 -6.57 -7.78
C ALA A 438 0.58 -5.47 -7.31
N MET A 439 0.56 -4.31 -7.97
CA MET A 439 1.34 -3.15 -7.52
C MET A 439 0.87 -2.65 -6.16
N SER A 440 -0.44 -2.47 -5.97
CA SER A 440 -1.05 -1.94 -4.74
C SER A 440 -0.86 -2.87 -3.53
N ARG A 441 -1.04 -4.19 -3.69
CA ARG A 441 -1.10 -5.17 -2.59
C ARG A 441 0.18 -5.97 -2.39
N LEU A 442 0.91 -6.24 -3.46
CA LEU A 442 2.11 -7.07 -3.46
C LEU A 442 3.39 -6.26 -3.72
N THR A 443 3.25 -4.96 -3.96
CA THR A 443 4.38 -4.07 -4.25
C THR A 443 5.19 -4.56 -5.46
N ALA A 444 4.48 -5.05 -6.52
CA ALA A 444 5.05 -5.71 -7.69
C ALA A 444 4.93 -4.83 -8.96
N PRO A 445 5.88 -3.93 -9.26
CA PRO A 445 5.78 -2.96 -10.36
C PRO A 445 5.89 -3.60 -11.75
N THR A 446 6.59 -4.73 -11.87
CA THR A 446 6.90 -5.36 -13.17
C THR A 446 5.66 -5.73 -13.96
N ALA A 447 4.61 -6.24 -13.30
CA ALA A 447 3.36 -6.61 -13.95
C ALA A 447 2.67 -5.38 -14.58
N LEU A 448 2.57 -4.28 -13.83
CA LEU A 448 1.96 -3.03 -14.30
C LEU A 448 2.73 -2.45 -15.50
N ILE A 449 4.06 -2.39 -15.40
CA ILE A 449 4.91 -1.86 -16.49
C ILE A 449 4.73 -2.70 -17.76
N ARG A 450 4.75 -4.03 -17.66
CA ARG A 450 4.57 -4.95 -18.80
C ARG A 450 3.21 -4.84 -19.45
N VAL A 451 2.15 -4.80 -18.66
CA VAL A 451 0.78 -4.69 -19.15
C VAL A 451 0.59 -3.39 -19.92
N LEU A 452 1.06 -2.26 -19.38
CA LEU A 452 0.93 -0.96 -20.06
C LEU A 452 1.83 -0.86 -21.30
N ALA A 453 3.05 -1.44 -21.27
CA ALA A 453 3.92 -1.50 -22.46
C ALA A 453 3.26 -2.34 -23.57
N ARG A 454 2.62 -3.46 -23.23
CA ARG A 454 1.87 -4.29 -24.17
C ARG A 454 0.66 -3.56 -24.75
N ALA A 455 -0.09 -2.85 -23.90
CA ALA A 455 -1.21 -2.02 -24.35
C ALA A 455 -0.78 -0.91 -25.33
N GLN A 456 0.35 -0.26 -25.07
CA GLN A 456 0.92 0.75 -25.97
C GLN A 456 1.37 0.14 -27.30
N GLU A 457 2.05 -1.01 -27.25
CA GLU A 457 2.50 -1.76 -28.42
C GLU A 457 1.33 -2.18 -29.31
N TRP A 458 0.30 -2.78 -28.70
CA TRP A 458 -0.91 -3.16 -29.41
C TRP A 458 -1.63 -1.95 -30.03
N SER A 459 -1.79 -0.85 -29.27
CA SER A 459 -2.44 0.36 -29.79
C SER A 459 -1.70 0.93 -31.01
N GLY A 460 -0.37 0.84 -31.04
CA GLY A 460 0.45 1.26 -32.18
C GLY A 460 0.38 0.32 -33.38
N SER A 461 -0.12 -0.90 -33.23
CA SER A 461 -0.23 -1.87 -34.31
C SER A 461 -1.56 -1.79 -35.09
N ILE A 462 -2.55 -1.07 -34.57
CA ILE A 462 -3.89 -0.95 -35.16
C ILE A 462 -3.94 0.18 -36.17
N ASP A 463 -4.60 -0.04 -37.32
CA ASP A 463 -4.88 1.03 -38.30
C ASP A 463 -6.11 1.87 -37.87
N TRP A 464 -5.82 3.00 -37.25
CA TRP A 464 -6.83 3.96 -36.81
C TRP A 464 -7.26 4.96 -37.88
N SER A 465 -6.93 4.75 -39.16
CA SER A 465 -7.22 5.70 -40.23
C SER A 465 -8.73 5.87 -40.50
N SER A 466 -9.51 4.81 -40.28
CA SER A 466 -10.96 4.78 -40.41
C SER A 466 -11.60 3.82 -39.40
N MET A 467 -12.92 4.02 -39.15
CA MET A 467 -13.69 3.10 -38.29
C MET A 467 -13.69 1.66 -38.83
N SER A 468 -13.76 1.48 -40.15
CA SER A 468 -13.76 0.17 -40.80
C SER A 468 -12.42 -0.54 -40.67
N SER A 469 -11.30 0.17 -40.92
CA SER A 469 -9.95 -0.39 -40.75
C SER A 469 -9.70 -0.80 -39.30
N ALA A 470 -10.03 0.10 -38.36
CA ALA A 470 -9.91 -0.18 -36.94
C ALA A 470 -10.73 -1.39 -36.52
N MET A 471 -12.00 -1.49 -36.93
CA MET A 471 -12.87 -2.64 -36.61
C MET A 471 -12.26 -3.94 -37.10
N THR A 472 -11.76 -3.99 -38.33
CA THR A 472 -11.10 -5.17 -38.91
C THR A 472 -9.91 -5.61 -38.04
N ASP A 473 -9.05 -4.68 -37.62
CA ASP A 473 -7.91 -5.00 -36.81
C ASP A 473 -8.29 -5.36 -35.35
N LEU A 474 -9.33 -4.75 -34.78
CA LEU A 474 -9.84 -5.08 -33.45
C LEU A 474 -10.37 -6.51 -33.38
N GLU A 475 -11.13 -6.95 -34.42
CA GLU A 475 -11.62 -8.32 -34.53
C GLU A 475 -10.46 -9.32 -34.68
N ARG A 476 -9.52 -9.04 -35.60
CA ARG A 476 -8.36 -9.90 -35.84
C ARG A 476 -7.46 -10.08 -34.64
N THR A 477 -7.30 -9.01 -33.85
CA THR A 477 -6.45 -9.02 -32.64
C THR A 477 -7.19 -9.51 -31.39
N HIS A 478 -8.44 -9.91 -31.49
CA HIS A 478 -9.33 -10.36 -30.41
C HIS A 478 -9.62 -9.28 -29.35
N ALA A 479 -9.45 -8.02 -29.69
CA ALA A 479 -9.53 -6.89 -28.76
C ALA A 479 -10.92 -6.71 -28.12
N LEU A 480 -11.98 -7.13 -28.82
CA LEU A 480 -13.39 -6.95 -28.45
C LEU A 480 -13.95 -8.10 -27.60
N LEU A 481 -13.23 -9.21 -27.50
CA LEU A 481 -13.66 -10.34 -26.67
C LEU A 481 -13.58 -9.97 -25.19
N THR A 482 -14.54 -10.45 -24.42
CA THR A 482 -14.40 -10.45 -22.96
C THR A 482 -13.30 -11.41 -22.53
N PRO A 483 -12.68 -11.24 -21.35
CA PRO A 483 -11.70 -12.19 -20.85
C PRO A 483 -12.21 -13.63 -20.79
N ALA A 484 -13.48 -13.84 -20.42
CA ALA A 484 -14.11 -15.15 -20.38
C ALA A 484 -14.27 -15.79 -21.78
N GLU A 485 -14.71 -15.02 -22.77
CA GLU A 485 -14.81 -15.51 -24.17
C GLU A 485 -13.43 -15.85 -24.75
N ALA A 486 -12.40 -15.05 -24.42
CA ALA A 486 -11.05 -15.30 -24.86
C ALA A 486 -10.48 -16.59 -24.23
N GLU A 487 -10.73 -16.82 -22.94
CA GLU A 487 -10.35 -18.05 -22.24
C GLU A 487 -11.05 -19.27 -22.84
N GLU A 488 -12.37 -19.20 -23.08
CA GLU A 488 -13.14 -20.26 -23.69
C GLU A 488 -12.65 -20.64 -25.10
N ARG A 489 -12.25 -19.64 -25.89
CA ARG A 489 -11.73 -19.83 -27.26
C ARG A 489 -10.21 -20.14 -27.28
N GLY A 490 -9.51 -20.09 -26.14
CA GLY A 490 -8.08 -20.31 -26.05
C GLY A 490 -7.25 -19.26 -26.80
N VAL A 491 -7.73 -18.01 -26.88
CA VAL A 491 -7.07 -16.91 -27.60
C VAL A 491 -6.60 -15.83 -26.64
N ILE A 492 -5.59 -15.06 -27.06
CA ILE A 492 -5.01 -13.94 -26.31
C ILE A 492 -4.95 -12.69 -27.19
N LEU A 493 -4.76 -11.54 -26.57
CA LEU A 493 -4.47 -10.31 -27.30
C LEU A 493 -3.19 -10.44 -28.15
N ARG A 494 -3.30 -10.17 -29.46
CA ARG A 494 -2.19 -10.17 -30.40
C ARG A 494 -2.04 -8.80 -31.07
N THR A 495 -0.83 -8.44 -31.47
CA THR A 495 -0.60 -7.30 -32.39
C THR A 495 -0.87 -7.72 -33.83
N THR A 496 -1.16 -6.77 -34.71
CA THR A 496 -1.32 -7.07 -36.15
C THR A 496 -0.04 -7.61 -36.77
N SER A 497 1.14 -7.19 -36.30
CA SER A 497 2.44 -7.72 -36.72
C SER A 497 2.66 -9.19 -36.33
N GLU A 498 2.24 -9.60 -35.13
CA GLU A 498 2.30 -11.01 -34.71
C GLU A 498 1.39 -11.91 -35.55
N LEU A 499 0.23 -11.39 -35.99
CA LEU A 499 -0.68 -12.12 -36.87
C LEU A 499 -0.08 -12.32 -38.27
N ILE A 500 0.61 -11.30 -38.82
CA ILE A 500 1.28 -11.37 -40.12
C ILE A 500 2.46 -12.37 -40.05
N ALA A 501 3.25 -12.30 -39.00
CA ALA A 501 4.38 -13.22 -38.81
C ALA A 501 3.92 -14.69 -38.65
N GLY A 502 2.83 -14.92 -37.92
CA GLY A 502 2.23 -16.26 -37.77
C GLY A 502 1.64 -16.83 -39.07
N ALA A 503 1.09 -15.98 -39.95
CA ALA A 503 0.57 -16.41 -41.25
C ALA A 503 1.69 -16.73 -42.28
N SER A 504 2.89 -16.23 -42.06
CA SER A 504 4.04 -16.51 -42.93
C SER A 504 4.78 -17.83 -42.64
N VAL A 505 4.44 -18.47 -41.51
CA VAL A 505 5.08 -19.72 -41.02
C VAL A 505 4.13 -20.93 -41.17
N ALA A 506 2.87 -20.70 -41.50
CA ALA A 506 1.84 -21.73 -41.77
C ALA A 506 1.65 -21.93 -43.28
#